data_a60eb802d97bcfd01b7cba316233ee9c
#
_entry.id   a60eb802d97bcfd01b7cba316233ee9c
#
_cell.length_a   1.000
_cell.length_b   1.000
_cell.length_c   1.000
_cell.angle_alpha   90.00
_cell.angle_beta   90.00
_cell.angle_gamma   90.00
#
_symmetry.space_group_name_H-M   'P 1'
#
loop_
_entity.id
_entity.type
_entity.pdbx_description
1 polymer ?
#
loop_
_entity_poly.entity_id
_entity_poly.type
_entity_poly.pdbx_seq_one_letter_code
_entity_poly.pdbx_strand_id
1 'polypeptide(L)'
;MSYYCLENFLCKFSKNNINGGKNMAIKKIGILTGGGDCPGLNAVIAAAVKTAVNKYGLEVVGIKNGYRGLYLGESQVVPLHADTVSDIIGDGGTILYNSNKDNLFKYPRRDKNGIIKGEDGKPIYDNLSHVAVDNLKRMGIDALIIIGGDGTLTSGRDFARLGVPVMGVPKTIDNDLNSTDTTFGFDTAVTRCVDASASINTTGLAHHRVMVMEVMGREAGHIALHSGIASGADVILIPEIDYDINIVAKKAIEALKSDRQYCLMVVAEGVSSPYGGKSGVSTDLSPDGFKFKGAGDAVAAAVQDIINNNRDENGYAISETIMDVEARATVMGHVQRGGSPTAYDRVLCSRYGKKAVEALMEGKKGDMVALKGSNLTTVSLEEVIPSDDMHSNFRPVDVNGELVELARTTGISFGDK
;
A
#
# COMPACT_ATOMS: atom_id res chain seq x y z
N MET A 1 -31.12 22.83 -4.89
CA MET A 1 -31.08 23.35 -3.50
C MET A 1 -29.62 23.46 -3.11
N SER A 2 -29.20 24.50 -3.11
CA SER A 2 -28.36 25.56 -3.54
C SER A 2 -27.16 25.76 -2.59
N TYR A 3 -26.03 26.10 -3.13
CA TYR A 3 -24.75 26.56 -2.53
C TYR A 3 -24.90 27.44 -1.27
N TYR A 4 -26.03 28.09 -1.07
CA TYR A 4 -26.35 28.93 0.08
C TYR A 4 -26.47 28.17 1.43
N CYS A 5 -26.68 26.86 1.41
CA CYS A 5 -26.79 26.08 2.64
C CYS A 5 -25.42 25.68 3.20
N LEU A 6 -24.40 25.52 2.33
CA LEU A 6 -23.03 25.15 2.73
C LEU A 6 -22.29 26.34 3.38
N GLU A 7 -22.45 27.55 2.83
CA GLU A 7 -21.80 28.74 3.40
C GLU A 7 -22.34 29.12 4.78
N ASN A 8 -23.65 28.94 4.99
CA ASN A 8 -24.25 29.18 6.31
C ASN A 8 -23.86 28.10 7.34
N PHE A 9 -23.57 26.88 6.90
CA PHE A 9 -23.08 25.81 7.77
C PHE A 9 -21.62 26.01 8.16
N LEU A 10 -20.76 26.40 7.22
CA LEU A 10 -19.36 26.74 7.45
C LEU A 10 -19.23 28.03 8.28
N CYS A 11 -20.12 29.02 8.08
CA CYS A 11 -20.12 30.26 8.83
C CYS A 11 -20.55 30.09 10.30
N LYS A 12 -21.40 29.10 10.63
CA LYS A 12 -21.74 28.77 12.02
C LYS A 12 -20.60 28.06 12.75
N PHE A 13 -19.81 27.24 12.06
CA PHE A 13 -18.62 26.62 12.65
C PHE A 13 -17.49 27.62 12.88
N SER A 14 -17.29 28.57 11.96
CA SER A 14 -16.25 29.60 12.05
C SER A 14 -16.57 30.65 13.13
N LYS A 15 -17.84 31.02 13.35
CA LYS A 15 -18.20 32.06 14.32
C LYS A 15 -18.26 31.60 15.76
N ASN A 16 -18.37 30.31 16.03
CA ASN A 16 -18.33 29.77 17.40
C ASN A 16 -16.91 29.51 17.94
N ASN A 17 -15.88 29.66 17.10
CA ASN A 17 -14.47 29.42 17.49
C ASN A 17 -13.64 30.69 17.75
N ILE A 18 -14.26 31.88 17.81
CA ILE A 18 -13.54 33.14 18.03
C ILE A 18 -13.61 33.62 19.49
N ASN A 19 -14.26 32.87 20.40
CA ASN A 19 -14.23 33.23 21.82
C ASN A 19 -13.88 32.01 22.69
N GLY A 20 -12.63 31.98 23.21
CA GLY A 20 -12.22 31.21 24.35
C GLY A 20 -12.14 29.71 24.13
N GLY A 21 -11.05 29.20 23.56
CA GLY A 21 -10.79 27.79 23.38
C GLY A 21 -10.82 26.99 24.70
N LYS A 22 -11.95 26.45 25.06
CA LYS A 22 -11.97 25.18 25.80
C LYS A 22 -11.53 24.11 24.82
N ASN A 23 -10.27 23.65 24.92
CA ASN A 23 -9.88 22.37 24.37
C ASN A 23 -10.91 21.34 24.86
N MET A 24 -11.82 20.89 24.01
CA MET A 24 -12.71 19.77 24.37
C MET A 24 -11.79 18.58 24.60
N ALA A 25 -11.74 18.13 25.87
CA ALA A 25 -10.93 16.98 26.23
C ALA A 25 -11.46 15.76 25.47
N ILE A 26 -10.60 15.11 24.69
CA ILE A 26 -10.91 13.84 24.02
C ILE A 26 -11.21 12.81 25.13
N LYS A 27 -12.36 12.17 25.06
CA LYS A 27 -12.81 11.11 26.00
C LYS A 27 -13.02 9.79 25.30
N LYS A 28 -13.42 9.81 24.01
CA LYS A 28 -13.71 8.64 23.21
C LYS A 28 -13.04 8.74 21.85
N ILE A 29 -12.27 7.71 21.49
CA ILE A 29 -11.58 7.60 20.19
C ILE A 29 -12.23 6.49 19.37
N GLY A 30 -12.51 6.80 18.09
CA GLY A 30 -12.86 5.81 17.07
C GLY A 30 -11.63 5.35 16.29
N ILE A 31 -11.49 4.06 16.07
CA ILE A 31 -10.44 3.48 15.22
C ILE A 31 -11.09 2.81 14.02
N LEU A 32 -10.61 3.11 12.82
CA LEU A 32 -11.01 2.42 11.59
C LEU A 32 -9.81 2.02 10.75
N THR A 33 -9.99 0.97 9.95
CA THR A 33 -9.03 0.50 8.96
C THR A 33 -9.63 0.61 7.56
N GLY A 34 -8.83 1.05 6.57
CA GLY A 34 -9.31 1.24 5.21
C GLY A 34 -8.30 0.85 4.14
N GLY A 35 -8.80 0.71 2.91
CA GLY A 35 -8.02 0.24 1.78
C GLY A 35 -7.75 -1.27 1.81
N GLY A 36 -6.79 -1.75 1.00
CA GLY A 36 -6.34 -3.15 1.07
C GLY A 36 -5.76 -3.48 2.44
N ASP A 37 -5.90 -4.71 2.87
CA ASP A 37 -5.28 -5.18 4.11
C ASP A 37 -3.76 -5.33 3.98
N CYS A 38 -3.09 -5.37 5.12
CA CYS A 38 -1.69 -5.76 5.20
C CYS A 38 -1.38 -6.33 6.59
N PRO A 39 -0.29 -7.10 6.74
CA PRO A 39 0.15 -7.56 8.05
C PRO A 39 0.49 -6.39 8.97
N GLY A 40 0.00 -6.43 10.23
CA GLY A 40 0.29 -5.41 11.24
C GLY A 40 -0.89 -4.51 11.62
N LEU A 41 -2.01 -4.52 10.89
CA LEU A 41 -3.21 -3.73 11.24
C LEU A 41 -3.67 -3.98 12.68
N ASN A 42 -3.77 -5.25 13.08
CA ASN A 42 -4.16 -5.64 14.43
C ASN A 42 -3.15 -5.20 15.48
N ALA A 43 -1.86 -5.17 15.16
CA ALA A 43 -0.83 -4.68 16.07
C ALA A 43 -0.94 -3.17 16.32
N VAL A 44 -1.28 -2.37 15.30
CA VAL A 44 -1.58 -0.93 15.48
C VAL A 44 -2.81 -0.75 16.36
N ILE A 45 -3.90 -1.48 16.08
CA ILE A 45 -5.15 -1.43 16.87
C ILE A 45 -4.85 -1.75 18.34
N ALA A 46 -4.16 -2.87 18.59
CA ALA A 46 -3.83 -3.30 19.96
C ALA A 46 -3.03 -2.23 20.73
N ALA A 47 -2.01 -1.66 20.10
CA ALA A 47 -1.17 -0.65 20.72
C ALA A 47 -1.93 0.66 20.97
N ALA A 48 -2.75 1.10 20.01
CA ALA A 48 -3.58 2.30 20.17
C ALA A 48 -4.59 2.13 21.30
N VAL A 49 -5.33 1.01 21.34
CA VAL A 49 -6.30 0.71 22.40
C VAL A 49 -5.62 0.67 23.77
N LYS A 50 -4.55 -0.13 23.90
CA LYS A 50 -3.84 -0.23 25.19
C LYS A 50 -3.27 1.11 25.66
N THR A 51 -2.75 1.93 24.74
CA THR A 51 -2.25 3.26 25.07
C THR A 51 -3.37 4.20 25.51
N ALA A 52 -4.48 4.24 24.77
CA ALA A 52 -5.62 5.08 25.09
C ALA A 52 -6.23 4.73 26.45
N VAL A 53 -6.45 3.44 26.71
CA VAL A 53 -7.05 2.96 27.95
C VAL A 53 -6.08 3.11 29.14
N ASN A 54 -4.87 2.52 29.02
CA ASN A 54 -3.97 2.39 30.17
C ASN A 54 -3.29 3.71 30.57
N LYS A 55 -2.96 4.55 29.58
CA LYS A 55 -2.24 5.81 29.84
C LYS A 55 -3.17 7.00 30.07
N TYR A 56 -4.31 7.02 29.36
CA TYR A 56 -5.17 8.20 29.33
C TYR A 56 -6.59 7.96 29.84
N GLY A 57 -6.98 6.70 30.14
CA GLY A 57 -8.32 6.36 30.63
C GLY A 57 -9.44 6.65 29.64
N LEU A 58 -9.14 6.59 28.32
CA LEU A 58 -10.10 6.89 27.28
C LEU A 58 -10.98 5.69 26.96
N GLU A 59 -12.20 5.97 26.49
CA GLU A 59 -13.01 4.99 25.78
C GLU A 59 -12.50 4.82 24.36
N VAL A 60 -12.46 3.56 23.88
CA VAL A 60 -12.08 3.26 22.50
C VAL A 60 -13.13 2.40 21.85
N VAL A 61 -13.48 2.74 20.62
CA VAL A 61 -14.40 1.97 19.79
C VAL A 61 -13.78 1.68 18.44
N GLY A 62 -14.01 0.46 17.93
CA GLY A 62 -13.66 0.07 16.58
C GLY A 62 -14.83 0.31 15.64
N ILE A 63 -14.57 0.89 14.47
CA ILE A 63 -15.54 1.12 13.41
C ILE A 63 -15.28 0.08 12.33
N LYS A 64 -16.19 -0.88 12.18
CA LYS A 64 -16.07 -1.96 11.19
C LYS A 64 -16.28 -1.46 9.77
N ASN A 65 -15.61 -2.11 8.80
CA ASN A 65 -15.75 -1.80 7.38
C ASN A 65 -15.35 -0.36 6.99
N GLY A 66 -14.38 0.22 7.70
CA GLY A 66 -13.81 1.53 7.39
C GLY A 66 -14.84 2.67 7.38
N TYR A 67 -14.75 3.55 6.39
CA TYR A 67 -15.68 4.69 6.26
C TYR A 67 -17.14 4.28 6.01
N ARG A 68 -17.37 3.11 5.40
CA ARG A 68 -18.73 2.59 5.26
C ARG A 68 -19.38 2.37 6.61
N GLY A 69 -18.64 1.83 7.57
CA GLY A 69 -19.15 1.65 8.93
C GLY A 69 -19.48 2.96 9.61
N LEU A 70 -18.69 4.00 9.38
CA LEU A 70 -18.94 5.33 9.90
C LEU A 70 -20.25 5.93 9.32
N TYR A 71 -20.49 5.70 8.03
CA TYR A 71 -21.76 6.08 7.39
C TYR A 71 -22.96 5.30 7.92
N LEU A 72 -22.83 3.98 8.15
CA LEU A 72 -23.90 3.13 8.66
C LEU A 72 -24.20 3.35 10.16
N GLY A 73 -23.24 3.93 10.92
CA GLY A 73 -23.44 4.35 12.30
C GLY A 73 -23.33 3.22 13.33
N GLU A 74 -24.10 3.29 14.41
CA GLU A 74 -23.95 2.47 15.62
C GLU A 74 -23.87 0.96 15.41
N SER A 75 -24.58 0.43 14.40
CA SER A 75 -24.57 -1.01 14.09
C SER A 75 -23.22 -1.54 13.67
N GLN A 76 -22.29 -0.67 13.29
CA GLN A 76 -20.93 -1.01 12.86
C GLN A 76 -19.87 -0.70 13.90
N VAL A 77 -20.26 -0.21 15.07
CA VAL A 77 -19.34 0.20 16.13
C VAL A 77 -19.28 -0.86 17.22
N VAL A 78 -18.05 -1.22 17.62
CA VAL A 78 -17.79 -2.20 18.66
C VAL A 78 -16.87 -1.58 19.73
N PRO A 79 -17.14 -1.80 21.04
CA PRO A 79 -16.22 -1.36 22.08
C PRO A 79 -14.91 -2.15 21.98
N LEU A 80 -13.79 -1.46 22.22
CA LEU A 80 -12.47 -2.06 22.29
C LEU A 80 -11.86 -1.83 23.67
N HIS A 81 -11.47 -2.91 24.32
CA HIS A 81 -10.84 -2.92 25.63
C HIS A 81 -9.45 -3.54 25.56
N ALA A 82 -8.60 -3.25 26.55
CA ALA A 82 -7.25 -3.78 26.59
C ALA A 82 -7.20 -5.31 26.49
N ASP A 83 -8.16 -5.98 27.09
CA ASP A 83 -8.26 -7.46 27.09
C ASP A 83 -8.70 -8.00 25.73
N THR A 84 -9.65 -7.32 25.05
CA THR A 84 -10.14 -7.77 23.72
C THR A 84 -9.11 -7.66 22.62
N VAL A 85 -8.02 -6.95 22.84
CA VAL A 85 -6.92 -6.77 21.88
C VAL A 85 -5.60 -7.38 22.36
N SER A 86 -5.61 -8.23 23.41
CA SER A 86 -4.38 -8.75 23.99
C SER A 86 -3.59 -9.63 23.05
N ASP A 87 -4.26 -10.50 22.32
CA ASP A 87 -3.65 -11.61 21.59
C ASP A 87 -3.55 -11.37 20.07
N ILE A 88 -4.11 -10.25 19.56
CA ILE A 88 -4.20 -9.99 18.12
C ILE A 88 -2.93 -9.44 17.47
N ILE A 89 -1.88 -9.13 18.23
CA ILE A 89 -0.65 -8.49 17.71
C ILE A 89 0.05 -9.32 16.63
N GLY A 90 -0.10 -10.63 16.70
CA GLY A 90 0.49 -11.58 15.75
C GLY A 90 -0.44 -11.94 14.58
N ASP A 91 -1.69 -11.50 14.59
CA ASP A 91 -2.69 -11.91 13.62
C ASP A 91 -2.66 -11.02 12.39
N GLY A 92 -2.69 -11.65 11.21
CA GLY A 92 -2.88 -10.94 9.94
C GLY A 92 -4.31 -10.43 9.77
N GLY A 93 -4.54 -9.66 8.71
CA GLY A 93 -5.82 -9.02 8.46
C GLY A 93 -6.17 -7.97 9.52
N THR A 94 -7.47 -7.76 9.76
CA THR A 94 -7.97 -6.78 10.74
C THR A 94 -9.26 -7.25 11.39
N ILE A 95 -9.36 -7.10 12.72
CA ILE A 95 -10.60 -7.39 13.48
C ILE A 95 -11.74 -6.42 13.16
N LEU A 96 -11.44 -5.29 12.47
CA LEU A 96 -12.40 -4.25 12.12
C LEU A 96 -12.92 -4.38 10.67
N TYR A 97 -12.39 -5.32 9.89
CA TYR A 97 -12.65 -5.44 8.45
C TYR A 97 -12.30 -4.15 7.68
N ASN A 98 -12.00 -4.29 6.41
CA ASN A 98 -11.67 -3.17 5.53
C ASN A 98 -12.77 -2.92 4.50
N SER A 99 -12.84 -1.67 4.03
CA SER A 99 -13.46 -1.31 2.75
C SER A 99 -12.48 -0.49 1.93
N ASN A 100 -12.33 -0.85 0.65
CA ASN A 100 -11.52 -0.14 -0.33
C ASN A 100 -12.36 0.60 -1.39
N LYS A 101 -13.70 0.67 -1.20
CA LYS A 101 -14.64 1.18 -2.20
C LYS A 101 -15.45 2.39 -1.73
N ASP A 102 -15.30 2.78 -0.47
CA ASP A 102 -16.21 3.73 0.17
C ASP A 102 -15.49 5.05 0.50
N ASN A 103 -15.40 5.93 -0.49
CA ASN A 103 -15.07 7.33 -0.27
C ASN A 103 -16.37 8.13 -0.04
N LEU A 104 -16.61 8.60 1.20
CA LEU A 104 -17.85 9.31 1.55
C LEU A 104 -17.97 10.71 0.94
N PHE A 105 -16.89 11.29 0.45
CA PHE A 105 -16.89 12.56 -0.29
C PHE A 105 -17.25 12.39 -1.76
N LYS A 106 -17.03 11.17 -2.31
CA LYS A 106 -17.34 10.75 -3.68
C LYS A 106 -17.97 9.35 -3.64
N TYR A 107 -19.13 9.22 -3.01
CA TYR A 107 -19.81 7.94 -2.86
C TYR A 107 -20.63 7.63 -4.12
N PRO A 108 -20.36 6.53 -4.83
CA PRO A 108 -21.07 6.24 -6.07
C PRO A 108 -22.55 5.90 -5.78
N ARG A 109 -23.46 6.64 -6.43
CA ARG A 109 -24.89 6.37 -6.34
C ARG A 109 -25.22 5.02 -6.97
N ARG A 110 -26.00 4.21 -6.28
CA ARG A 110 -26.34 2.84 -6.69
C ARG A 110 -27.84 2.63 -6.65
N ASP A 111 -28.31 1.78 -7.56
CA ASP A 111 -29.64 1.17 -7.54
C ASP A 111 -29.54 -0.36 -7.59
N LYS A 112 -30.69 -1.04 -7.80
CA LYS A 112 -30.75 -2.51 -7.91
C LYS A 112 -29.94 -3.09 -9.09
N ASN A 113 -29.58 -2.27 -10.07
CA ASN A 113 -28.85 -2.66 -11.27
C ASN A 113 -27.34 -2.32 -11.18
N GLY A 114 -26.89 -1.64 -10.12
CA GLY A 114 -25.49 -1.29 -9.90
C GLY A 114 -25.25 0.22 -9.77
N ILE A 115 -24.09 0.70 -10.26
CA ILE A 115 -23.72 2.13 -10.20
C ILE A 115 -24.53 2.91 -11.24
N ILE A 116 -25.21 3.96 -10.80
CA ILE A 116 -25.94 4.89 -11.68
C ILE A 116 -24.94 5.77 -12.41
N LYS A 117 -25.08 5.84 -13.74
CA LYS A 117 -24.25 6.69 -14.61
C LYS A 117 -25.06 7.87 -15.13
N GLY A 118 -24.40 9.02 -15.30
CA GLY A 118 -24.93 10.20 -15.94
C GLY A 118 -25.05 10.05 -17.48
N GLU A 119 -25.51 11.09 -18.14
CA GLU A 119 -25.63 11.13 -19.61
C GLU A 119 -24.25 11.02 -20.31
N ASP A 120 -23.18 11.40 -19.63
CA ASP A 120 -21.78 11.27 -20.06
C ASP A 120 -21.19 9.88 -19.86
N GLY A 121 -21.99 8.92 -19.35
CA GLY A 121 -21.56 7.54 -19.06
C GLY A 121 -20.73 7.40 -17.78
N LYS A 122 -20.43 8.49 -17.05
CA LYS A 122 -19.65 8.45 -15.81
C LYS A 122 -20.54 8.21 -14.58
N PRO A 123 -19.99 7.60 -13.52
CA PRO A 123 -20.71 7.43 -12.26
C PRO A 123 -21.19 8.75 -11.67
N ILE A 124 -22.42 8.77 -11.14
CA ILE A 124 -22.92 9.88 -10.32
C ILE A 124 -22.47 9.65 -8.88
N TYR A 125 -21.94 10.69 -8.26
CA TYR A 125 -21.44 10.63 -6.87
C TYR A 125 -22.27 11.52 -5.95
N ASP A 126 -22.50 11.05 -4.73
CA ASP A 126 -23.07 11.80 -3.62
C ASP A 126 -21.98 12.10 -2.58
N ASN A 127 -22.08 13.23 -1.89
CA ASN A 127 -21.26 13.53 -0.72
C ASN A 127 -22.04 13.16 0.55
N LEU A 128 -21.62 12.09 1.20
CA LEU A 128 -22.21 11.54 2.42
C LEU A 128 -21.38 11.85 3.69
N SER A 129 -20.35 12.69 3.58
CA SER A 129 -19.46 13.02 4.70
C SER A 129 -20.19 13.65 5.89
N HIS A 130 -21.25 14.45 5.60
CA HIS A 130 -22.07 15.06 6.65
C HIS A 130 -22.80 14.03 7.50
N VAL A 131 -23.28 12.92 6.92
CA VAL A 131 -23.91 11.82 7.68
C VAL A 131 -22.90 11.17 8.62
N ALA A 132 -21.66 10.95 8.16
CA ALA A 132 -20.60 10.41 8.97
C ALA A 132 -20.24 11.33 10.17
N VAL A 133 -20.15 12.64 9.92
CA VAL A 133 -19.88 13.64 10.99
C VAL A 133 -21.02 13.66 12.03
N ASP A 134 -22.27 13.58 11.59
CA ASP A 134 -23.42 13.53 12.51
C ASP A 134 -23.47 12.22 13.31
N ASN A 135 -23.08 11.11 12.68
CA ASN A 135 -22.92 9.83 13.37
C ASN A 135 -21.83 9.90 14.46
N LEU A 136 -20.65 10.49 14.17
CA LEU A 136 -19.60 10.70 15.18
C LEU A 136 -20.12 11.46 16.39
N LYS A 137 -20.80 12.58 16.16
CA LYS A 137 -21.39 13.40 17.24
C LYS A 137 -22.41 12.62 18.05
N ARG A 138 -23.31 11.89 17.40
CA ARG A 138 -24.35 11.09 18.07
C ARG A 138 -23.77 9.97 18.92
N MET A 139 -22.70 9.33 18.45
CA MET A 139 -21.98 8.27 19.17
C MET A 139 -20.99 8.81 20.22
N GLY A 140 -20.83 10.14 20.34
CA GLY A 140 -19.90 10.77 21.25
C GLY A 140 -18.44 10.46 20.95
N ILE A 141 -18.08 10.24 19.69
CA ILE A 141 -16.69 9.97 19.25
C ILE A 141 -16.03 11.32 19.02
N ASP A 142 -15.01 11.65 19.83
CA ASP A 142 -14.35 12.95 19.82
C ASP A 142 -13.23 13.05 18.79
N ALA A 143 -12.59 11.93 18.46
CA ALA A 143 -11.45 11.86 17.53
C ALA A 143 -11.41 10.53 16.79
N LEU A 144 -10.74 10.50 15.62
CA LEU A 144 -10.53 9.31 14.82
C LEU A 144 -9.05 8.99 14.67
N ILE A 145 -8.69 7.71 14.83
CA ILE A 145 -7.45 7.14 14.32
C ILE A 145 -7.81 6.37 13.05
N ILE A 146 -7.25 6.79 11.93
CA ILE A 146 -7.48 6.17 10.62
C ILE A 146 -6.22 5.44 10.17
N ILE A 147 -6.37 4.14 9.90
CA ILE A 147 -5.25 3.27 9.53
C ILE A 147 -5.43 2.90 8.07
N GLY A 148 -4.59 3.44 7.17
CA GLY A 148 -4.79 3.19 5.75
C GLY A 148 -3.70 3.76 4.86
N GLY A 149 -3.80 3.47 3.55
CA GLY A 149 -2.97 4.04 2.50
C GLY A 149 -3.50 5.39 2.01
N ASP A 150 -3.01 5.84 0.88
CA ASP A 150 -3.30 7.11 0.20
C ASP A 150 -4.80 7.47 0.16
N GLY A 151 -5.65 6.60 -0.38
CA GLY A 151 -7.09 6.87 -0.47
C GLY A 151 -7.81 6.98 0.88
N THR A 152 -7.37 6.23 1.89
CA THR A 152 -7.90 6.33 3.24
C THR A 152 -7.45 7.61 3.91
N LEU A 153 -6.19 7.99 3.73
CA LEU A 153 -5.61 9.22 4.28
C LEU A 153 -6.18 10.46 3.59
N THR A 154 -6.48 10.40 2.29
CA THR A 154 -7.20 11.45 1.56
C THR A 154 -8.54 11.77 2.23
N SER A 155 -9.36 10.74 2.45
CA SER A 155 -10.63 10.92 3.17
C SER A 155 -10.41 11.45 4.60
N GLY A 156 -9.34 11.00 5.28
CA GLY A 156 -8.97 11.50 6.61
C GLY A 156 -8.60 12.98 6.61
N ARG A 157 -7.81 13.44 5.62
CA ARG A 157 -7.52 14.86 5.40
C ARG A 157 -8.81 15.66 5.22
N ASP A 158 -9.72 15.16 4.39
CA ASP A 158 -10.96 15.85 4.10
C ASP A 158 -11.89 15.91 5.33
N PHE A 159 -11.94 14.86 6.18
CA PHE A 159 -12.61 14.93 7.47
C PHE A 159 -11.95 15.92 8.44
N ALA A 160 -10.62 16.03 8.44
CA ALA A 160 -9.91 17.02 9.23
C ALA A 160 -10.27 18.45 8.80
N ARG A 161 -10.42 18.71 7.49
CA ARG A 161 -10.92 19.97 6.93
C ARG A 161 -12.35 20.30 7.39
N LEU A 162 -13.18 19.29 7.68
CA LEU A 162 -14.50 19.46 8.28
C LEU A 162 -14.46 19.66 9.81
N GLY A 163 -13.27 19.71 10.40
CA GLY A 163 -13.08 19.95 11.83
C GLY A 163 -13.12 18.70 12.72
N VAL A 164 -13.14 17.50 12.13
CA VAL A 164 -13.02 16.24 12.90
C VAL A 164 -11.54 16.06 13.29
N PRO A 165 -11.20 15.85 14.57
CA PRO A 165 -9.86 15.49 14.97
C PRO A 165 -9.47 14.12 14.41
N VAL A 166 -8.50 14.09 13.49
CA VAL A 166 -8.05 12.87 12.80
C VAL A 166 -6.56 12.69 13.01
N MET A 167 -6.14 11.44 13.25
CA MET A 167 -4.74 11.01 13.21
C MET A 167 -4.59 9.85 12.25
N GLY A 168 -3.78 10.02 11.20
CA GLY A 168 -3.45 9.00 10.22
C GLY A 168 -2.35 8.05 10.70
N VAL A 169 -2.43 6.78 10.28
CA VAL A 169 -1.35 5.79 10.45
C VAL A 169 -1.02 5.18 9.10
N PRO A 170 0.27 5.24 8.66
CA PRO A 170 0.68 4.88 7.30
C PRO A 170 0.66 3.37 7.08
N LYS A 171 -0.34 2.86 6.38
CA LYS A 171 -0.58 1.47 6.09
C LYS A 171 -0.54 1.23 4.57
N THR A 172 0.52 0.63 4.09
CA THR A 172 0.61 0.03 2.75
C THR A 172 1.80 -0.92 2.69
N ILE A 173 1.67 -2.02 1.96
CA ILE A 173 2.83 -2.88 1.68
C ILE A 173 3.76 -2.25 0.63
N ASP A 174 3.27 -1.30 -0.14
CA ASP A 174 3.96 -0.74 -1.31
C ASP A 174 5.07 0.24 -0.92
N ASN A 175 5.09 0.70 0.34
CA ASN A 175 6.03 1.69 0.90
C ASN A 175 6.08 3.01 0.11
N ASP A 176 4.95 3.37 -0.47
CA ASP A 176 4.79 4.44 -1.45
C ASP A 176 4.19 5.74 -0.89
N LEU A 177 3.98 5.84 0.43
CA LEU A 177 3.49 7.06 1.07
C LEU A 177 4.61 8.07 1.29
N ASN A 178 4.33 9.33 0.92
CA ASN A 178 5.23 10.44 1.20
C ASN A 178 5.38 10.71 2.70
N SER A 179 6.44 11.43 3.05
CA SER A 179 6.69 11.97 4.38
C SER A 179 6.88 10.93 5.49
N THR A 180 7.07 9.64 5.16
CA THR A 180 7.52 8.60 6.10
C THR A 180 8.56 7.70 5.44
N ASP A 181 9.56 7.27 6.19
CA ASP A 181 10.61 6.42 5.66
C ASP A 181 10.12 4.99 5.42
N THR A 182 9.20 4.51 6.26
CA THR A 182 8.67 3.15 6.16
C THR A 182 7.18 3.13 6.51
N THR A 183 6.41 2.43 5.69
CA THR A 183 5.02 2.05 6.00
C THR A 183 4.99 0.65 6.58
N PHE A 184 4.06 0.36 7.48
CA PHE A 184 3.97 -1.00 8.02
C PHE A 184 3.28 -1.96 7.05
N GLY A 185 3.66 -3.23 7.13
CA GLY A 185 3.29 -4.30 6.21
C GLY A 185 4.29 -4.50 5.08
N PHE A 186 5.14 -3.52 4.82
CA PHE A 186 6.17 -3.57 3.79
C PHE A 186 7.26 -4.62 4.09
N ASP A 187 7.81 -4.61 5.30
CA ASP A 187 8.83 -5.59 5.70
C ASP A 187 8.32 -7.03 5.61
N THR A 188 7.07 -7.25 6.01
CA THR A 188 6.44 -8.56 5.87
C THR A 188 6.25 -8.96 4.40
N ALA A 189 5.84 -8.04 3.53
CA ALA A 189 5.69 -8.32 2.11
C ALA A 189 7.02 -8.69 1.46
N VAL A 190 8.09 -7.94 1.76
CA VAL A 190 9.46 -8.24 1.30
C VAL A 190 9.90 -9.61 1.81
N THR A 191 9.72 -9.89 3.11
CA THR A 191 10.08 -11.19 3.70
C THR A 191 9.38 -12.36 3.01
N ARG A 192 8.07 -12.22 2.68
CA ARG A 192 7.34 -13.26 1.93
C ARG A 192 7.92 -13.51 0.54
N CYS A 193 8.35 -12.45 -0.14
CA CYS A 193 9.01 -12.57 -1.44
C CYS A 193 10.37 -13.26 -1.32
N VAL A 194 11.16 -12.92 -0.31
CA VAL A 194 12.45 -13.56 -0.06
C VAL A 194 12.29 -15.05 0.29
N ASP A 195 11.33 -15.40 1.15
CA ASP A 195 11.03 -16.81 1.48
C ASP A 195 10.60 -17.60 0.23
N ALA A 196 9.78 -17.00 -0.62
CA ALA A 196 9.35 -17.63 -1.88
C ALA A 196 10.54 -17.79 -2.84
N SER A 197 11.42 -16.79 -2.95
CA SER A 197 12.58 -16.85 -3.84
C SER A 197 13.50 -18.01 -3.50
N ALA A 198 13.67 -18.36 -2.23
CA ALA A 198 14.45 -19.52 -1.79
C ALA A 198 13.91 -20.83 -2.38
N SER A 199 12.58 -20.99 -2.46
CA SER A 199 11.94 -22.15 -3.08
C SER A 199 12.06 -22.11 -4.61
N ILE A 200 11.87 -20.93 -5.22
CA ILE A 200 11.97 -20.71 -6.66
C ILE A 200 13.38 -21.00 -7.15
N ASN A 201 14.41 -20.57 -6.41
CA ASN A 201 15.81 -20.78 -6.77
C ASN A 201 16.19 -22.27 -6.83
N THR A 202 15.67 -23.10 -5.91
CA THR A 202 15.99 -24.55 -5.92
C THR A 202 15.45 -25.26 -7.15
N THR A 203 14.25 -24.90 -7.61
CA THR A 203 13.69 -25.46 -8.85
C THR A 203 14.34 -24.84 -10.10
N GLY A 204 14.74 -23.57 -10.05
CA GLY A 204 15.51 -22.91 -11.11
C GLY A 204 16.83 -23.62 -11.35
N LEU A 205 17.59 -23.92 -10.27
CA LEU A 205 18.85 -24.64 -10.35
C LEU A 205 18.67 -26.07 -10.87
N ALA A 206 17.64 -26.79 -10.40
CA ALA A 206 17.42 -28.20 -10.79
C ALA A 206 17.15 -28.36 -12.30
N HIS A 207 16.72 -27.32 -12.97
CA HIS A 207 16.32 -27.36 -14.39
C HIS A 207 17.02 -26.31 -15.27
N HIS A 208 18.00 -25.58 -14.75
CA HIS A 208 18.73 -24.52 -15.47
C HIS A 208 17.79 -23.49 -16.12
N ARG A 209 16.82 -22.98 -15.31
CA ARG A 209 15.73 -22.10 -15.78
C ARG A 209 15.98 -20.63 -15.49
N VAL A 210 15.30 -19.80 -16.25
CA VAL A 210 15.04 -18.40 -15.87
C VAL A 210 13.77 -18.37 -15.03
N MET A 211 13.92 -17.93 -13.79
CA MET A 211 12.80 -17.81 -12.85
C MET A 211 12.45 -16.34 -12.68
N VAL A 212 11.19 -15.98 -12.96
CA VAL A 212 10.67 -14.62 -12.87
C VAL A 212 9.67 -14.56 -11.72
N MET A 213 9.97 -13.80 -10.69
CA MET A 213 9.07 -13.56 -9.56
C MET A 213 8.39 -12.20 -9.73
N GLU A 214 7.09 -12.20 -10.02
CA GLU A 214 6.27 -10.98 -10.07
C GLU A 214 5.82 -10.61 -8.67
N VAL A 215 6.05 -9.35 -8.27
CA VAL A 215 5.69 -8.81 -6.96
C VAL A 215 4.78 -7.60 -7.09
N MET A 216 3.98 -7.34 -6.05
CA MET A 216 3.12 -6.16 -5.95
C MET A 216 3.96 -4.88 -5.78
N GLY A 217 3.31 -3.74 -5.71
CA GLY A 217 3.94 -2.42 -5.53
C GLY A 217 3.22 -1.32 -6.31
N ARG A 218 2.24 -1.65 -7.13
CA ARG A 218 1.55 -0.72 -8.02
C ARG A 218 2.53 0.01 -8.95
N GLU A 219 2.59 1.36 -8.83
CA GLU A 219 3.47 2.23 -9.61
C GLU A 219 4.85 2.43 -8.97
N ALA A 220 5.12 1.82 -7.80
CA ALA A 220 6.38 1.93 -7.07
C ALA A 220 7.11 0.59 -6.97
N GLY A 221 8.41 0.59 -7.25
CA GLY A 221 9.26 -0.60 -7.29
C GLY A 221 9.88 -1.00 -5.95
N HIS A 222 9.43 -0.46 -4.81
CA HIS A 222 10.08 -0.70 -3.51
C HIS A 222 10.13 -2.18 -3.11
N ILE A 223 9.04 -2.93 -3.28
CA ILE A 223 9.01 -4.37 -2.94
C ILE A 223 9.98 -5.13 -3.83
N ALA A 224 9.97 -4.86 -5.16
CA ALA A 224 10.86 -5.52 -6.10
C ALA A 224 12.33 -5.23 -5.80
N LEU A 225 12.67 -3.98 -5.52
CA LEU A 225 14.04 -3.57 -5.19
C LEU A 225 14.55 -4.27 -3.94
N HIS A 226 13.80 -4.19 -2.83
CA HIS A 226 14.25 -4.77 -1.56
C HIS A 226 14.27 -6.30 -1.60
N SER A 227 13.24 -6.94 -2.15
CA SER A 227 13.20 -8.40 -2.25
C SER A 227 14.23 -8.93 -3.25
N GLY A 228 14.48 -8.23 -4.35
CA GLY A 228 15.48 -8.60 -5.33
C GLY A 228 16.90 -8.52 -4.79
N ILE A 229 17.25 -7.44 -4.06
CA ILE A 229 18.54 -7.32 -3.38
C ILE A 229 18.68 -8.44 -2.33
N ALA A 230 17.68 -8.61 -1.48
CA ALA A 230 17.72 -9.60 -0.40
C ALA A 230 17.75 -11.05 -0.88
N SER A 231 17.23 -11.33 -2.08
CA SER A 231 17.24 -12.66 -2.71
C SER A 231 18.47 -12.91 -3.58
N GLY A 232 19.35 -11.92 -3.78
CA GLY A 232 20.47 -12.01 -4.70
C GLY A 232 20.03 -12.25 -6.14
N ALA A 233 19.03 -11.52 -6.60
CA ALA A 233 18.50 -11.60 -7.97
C ALA A 233 19.57 -11.18 -8.99
N ASP A 234 19.47 -11.71 -10.20
CA ASP A 234 20.33 -11.29 -11.32
C ASP A 234 19.76 -10.04 -12.02
N VAL A 235 18.42 -9.91 -12.00
CA VAL A 235 17.70 -8.79 -12.60
C VAL A 235 16.60 -8.31 -11.64
N ILE A 236 16.46 -6.99 -11.54
CA ILE A 236 15.32 -6.33 -10.88
C ILE A 236 14.71 -5.36 -11.89
N LEU A 237 13.41 -5.51 -12.19
CA LEU A 237 12.68 -4.57 -13.02
C LEU A 237 11.67 -3.80 -12.18
N ILE A 238 11.75 -2.46 -12.23
CA ILE A 238 10.89 -1.54 -11.49
C ILE A 238 10.29 -0.48 -12.43
N PRO A 239 9.10 0.07 -12.12
CA PRO A 239 8.44 1.05 -12.99
C PRO A 239 9.25 2.34 -13.21
N GLU A 240 10.12 2.68 -12.29
CA GLU A 240 10.91 3.92 -12.30
C GLU A 240 12.13 3.88 -13.22
N ILE A 241 12.50 2.69 -13.71
CA ILE A 241 13.65 2.51 -14.63
C ILE A 241 13.15 1.81 -15.89
N ASP A 242 13.25 2.50 -17.02
CA ASP A 242 12.98 1.89 -18.34
C ASP A 242 14.03 0.82 -18.63
N TYR A 243 13.61 -0.30 -19.23
CA TYR A 243 14.48 -1.40 -19.54
C TYR A 243 14.41 -1.82 -21.03
N ASP A 244 15.52 -2.37 -21.52
CA ASP A 244 15.58 -3.07 -22.82
C ASP A 244 15.59 -4.58 -22.53
N ILE A 245 14.60 -5.28 -23.10
CA ILE A 245 14.44 -6.72 -22.92
C ILE A 245 15.64 -7.52 -23.46
N ASN A 246 16.37 -6.98 -24.45
CA ASN A 246 17.58 -7.61 -24.97
C ASN A 246 18.72 -7.56 -23.93
N ILE A 247 18.84 -6.47 -23.17
CA ILE A 247 19.81 -6.38 -22.09
C ILE A 247 19.45 -7.36 -20.98
N VAL A 248 18.15 -7.46 -20.65
CA VAL A 248 17.63 -8.44 -19.68
C VAL A 248 17.95 -9.87 -20.09
N ALA A 249 17.69 -10.22 -21.38
CA ALA A 249 17.97 -11.54 -21.91
C ALA A 249 19.49 -11.85 -21.92
N LYS A 250 20.33 -10.85 -22.25
CA LYS A 250 21.79 -11.00 -22.15
C LYS A 250 22.24 -11.30 -20.72
N LYS A 251 21.70 -10.58 -19.74
CA LYS A 251 22.00 -10.84 -18.32
C LYS A 251 21.56 -12.24 -17.88
N ALA A 252 20.39 -12.71 -18.36
CA ALA A 252 19.94 -14.07 -18.13
C ALA A 252 20.91 -15.12 -18.69
N ILE A 253 21.41 -14.91 -19.91
CA ILE A 253 22.41 -15.79 -20.52
C ILE A 253 23.70 -15.82 -19.68
N GLU A 254 24.17 -14.68 -19.18
CA GLU A 254 25.33 -14.58 -18.31
C GLU A 254 25.13 -15.41 -17.02
N ALA A 255 23.97 -15.28 -16.38
CA ALA A 255 23.62 -16.03 -15.17
C ALA A 255 23.53 -17.55 -15.44
N LEU A 256 22.92 -17.98 -16.54
CA LEU A 256 22.85 -19.38 -16.93
C LEU A 256 24.21 -20.01 -17.26
N LYS A 257 25.16 -19.21 -17.76
CA LYS A 257 26.55 -19.65 -18.01
C LYS A 257 27.44 -19.62 -16.79
N SER A 258 27.01 -19.00 -15.71
CA SER A 258 27.77 -18.96 -14.44
C SER A 258 27.70 -20.31 -13.71
N ASP A 259 28.49 -20.46 -12.64
CA ASP A 259 28.46 -21.65 -11.79
C ASP A 259 27.07 -21.87 -11.15
N ARG A 260 26.23 -20.84 -11.04
CA ARG A 260 24.85 -20.92 -10.54
C ARG A 260 23.91 -21.65 -11.49
N GLN A 261 24.12 -21.52 -12.79
CA GLN A 261 23.35 -22.19 -13.87
C GLN A 261 21.84 -21.96 -13.84
N TYR A 262 21.37 -20.89 -13.22
CA TYR A 262 19.99 -20.39 -13.29
C TYR A 262 19.98 -18.88 -13.18
N CYS A 263 18.87 -18.26 -13.55
CA CYS A 263 18.66 -16.82 -13.44
C CYS A 263 17.42 -16.53 -12.59
N LEU A 264 17.55 -15.63 -11.59
CA LEU A 264 16.43 -15.10 -10.82
C LEU A 264 16.19 -13.65 -11.23
N MET A 265 14.94 -13.37 -11.65
CA MET A 265 14.46 -12.02 -11.94
C MET A 265 13.35 -11.66 -10.96
N VAL A 266 13.38 -10.46 -10.40
CA VAL A 266 12.27 -9.90 -9.61
C VAL A 266 11.67 -8.75 -10.38
N VAL A 267 10.38 -8.84 -10.67
CA VAL A 267 9.65 -7.93 -11.56
C VAL A 267 8.50 -7.30 -10.81
N ALA A 268 8.46 -5.96 -10.70
CA ALA A 268 7.30 -5.26 -10.15
C ALA A 268 6.12 -5.34 -11.13
N GLU A 269 4.90 -5.52 -10.60
CA GLU A 269 3.67 -5.62 -11.41
C GLU A 269 3.40 -4.40 -12.30
N GLY A 270 3.97 -3.23 -11.94
CA GLY A 270 3.78 -1.95 -12.63
C GLY A 270 4.75 -1.66 -13.77
N VAL A 271 5.71 -2.55 -14.08
CA VAL A 271 6.68 -2.29 -15.17
C VAL A 271 6.00 -2.24 -16.54
N SER A 272 6.64 -1.58 -17.50
CA SER A 272 6.19 -1.51 -18.88
C SER A 272 6.24 -2.89 -19.56
N SER A 273 5.40 -3.10 -20.58
CA SER A 273 5.43 -4.33 -21.36
C SER A 273 6.71 -4.41 -22.22
N PRO A 274 7.39 -5.57 -22.30
CA PRO A 274 8.52 -5.76 -23.21
C PRO A 274 8.13 -5.60 -24.69
N TYR A 275 6.84 -5.67 -25.00
CA TYR A 275 6.30 -5.49 -26.36
C TYR A 275 5.73 -4.08 -26.63
N GLY A 276 6.00 -3.13 -25.74
CA GLY A 276 5.50 -1.77 -25.78
C GLY A 276 4.18 -1.58 -25.04
N GLY A 277 3.93 -0.36 -24.55
CA GLY A 277 2.81 -0.03 -23.69
C GLY A 277 3.04 -0.41 -22.21
N LYS A 278 2.16 0.04 -21.32
CA LYS A 278 2.23 -0.35 -19.90
C LYS A 278 1.80 -1.81 -19.72
N SER A 279 2.68 -2.65 -19.22
CA SER A 279 2.39 -4.03 -18.84
C SER A 279 1.33 -4.04 -17.75
N GLY A 280 0.37 -4.94 -17.84
CA GLY A 280 -0.56 -5.19 -16.75
C GLY A 280 -1.69 -4.19 -16.56
N VAL A 281 -1.81 -3.15 -17.39
CA VAL A 281 -3.02 -2.32 -17.38
C VAL A 281 -4.15 -3.07 -18.07
N SER A 282 -4.98 -3.77 -17.29
CA SER A 282 -6.27 -4.26 -17.78
C SER A 282 -7.19 -3.07 -18.02
N THR A 283 -7.88 -3.03 -19.15
CA THR A 283 -8.96 -2.07 -19.45
C THR A 283 -10.20 -2.26 -18.58
N ASP A 284 -10.25 -3.34 -17.79
CA ASP A 284 -11.27 -3.55 -16.78
C ASP A 284 -10.94 -2.73 -15.53
N LEU A 285 -11.55 -1.56 -15.45
CA LEU A 285 -11.46 -0.66 -14.31
C LEU A 285 -11.93 -1.38 -13.03
N SER A 286 -10.99 -1.70 -12.14
CA SER A 286 -11.34 -1.86 -10.73
C SER A 286 -11.88 -0.53 -10.18
N PRO A 287 -12.64 -0.49 -9.08
CA PRO A 287 -13.17 0.76 -8.51
C PRO A 287 -12.08 1.79 -8.15
N ASP A 288 -10.85 1.35 -7.99
CA ASP A 288 -9.64 2.13 -7.78
C ASP A 288 -8.85 2.41 -9.08
N GLY A 289 -9.35 1.96 -10.25
CA GLY A 289 -8.88 2.39 -11.56
C GLY A 289 -7.76 1.55 -12.19
N PHE A 290 -7.14 0.58 -11.47
CA PHE A 290 -6.00 -0.18 -11.98
C PHE A 290 -6.03 -1.65 -11.62
N LYS A 291 -5.77 -2.50 -12.61
CA LYS A 291 -5.35 -3.89 -12.42
C LYS A 291 -4.02 -4.08 -13.12
N PHE A 292 -2.97 -4.24 -12.35
CA PHE A 292 -1.69 -4.75 -12.84
C PHE A 292 -1.79 -6.27 -12.95
N LYS A 293 -1.39 -6.85 -14.08
CA LYS A 293 -1.43 -8.31 -14.26
C LYS A 293 -0.53 -8.75 -15.41
N GLY A 294 0.29 -9.77 -15.15
CA GLY A 294 1.02 -10.47 -16.18
C GLY A 294 2.32 -9.82 -16.63
N ALA A 295 2.89 -8.92 -15.86
CA ALA A 295 4.21 -8.34 -16.13
C ALA A 295 5.29 -9.43 -16.13
N GLY A 296 5.27 -10.30 -15.10
CA GLY A 296 6.20 -11.42 -14.99
C GLY A 296 6.07 -12.43 -16.13
N ASP A 297 4.84 -12.78 -16.51
CA ASP A 297 4.59 -13.69 -17.63
C ASP A 297 5.09 -13.09 -18.95
N ALA A 298 4.85 -11.80 -19.19
CA ALA A 298 5.30 -11.11 -20.40
C ALA A 298 6.82 -11.03 -20.48
N VAL A 299 7.50 -10.73 -19.38
CA VAL A 299 8.97 -10.72 -19.30
C VAL A 299 9.54 -12.12 -19.51
N ALA A 300 8.97 -13.14 -18.85
CA ALA A 300 9.41 -14.52 -19.00
C ALA A 300 9.30 -15.00 -20.46
N ALA A 301 8.15 -14.76 -21.10
CA ALA A 301 7.94 -15.13 -22.49
C ALA A 301 8.92 -14.43 -23.45
N ALA A 302 9.12 -13.12 -23.27
CA ALA A 302 10.02 -12.35 -24.13
C ALA A 302 11.48 -12.77 -23.96
N VAL A 303 11.94 -12.98 -22.73
CA VAL A 303 13.31 -13.46 -22.46
C VAL A 303 13.53 -14.85 -23.04
N GLN A 304 12.58 -15.77 -22.84
CA GLN A 304 12.64 -17.11 -23.41
C GLN A 304 12.73 -17.08 -24.94
N ASP A 305 11.89 -16.25 -25.57
CA ASP A 305 11.87 -16.10 -27.04
C ASP A 305 13.22 -15.59 -27.59
N ILE A 306 13.76 -14.52 -26.97
CA ILE A 306 15.05 -13.96 -27.38
C ILE A 306 16.19 -14.98 -27.23
N ILE A 307 16.26 -15.69 -26.07
CA ILE A 307 17.33 -16.66 -25.84
C ILE A 307 17.25 -17.83 -26.86
N ASN A 308 16.05 -18.38 -27.05
CA ASN A 308 15.86 -19.55 -27.89
C ASN A 308 15.94 -19.27 -29.41
N ASN A 309 15.64 -18.02 -29.82
CA ASN A 309 15.75 -17.57 -31.20
C ASN A 309 17.13 -16.99 -31.56
N ASN A 310 18.03 -16.84 -30.59
CA ASN A 310 19.38 -16.36 -30.80
C ASN A 310 20.25 -17.46 -31.46
N ARG A 311 20.02 -17.67 -32.73
CA ARG A 311 20.67 -18.71 -33.58
C ARG A 311 21.59 -18.05 -34.58
N ASP A 312 22.67 -18.75 -34.94
CA ASP A 312 23.53 -18.35 -36.04
C ASP A 312 22.84 -18.53 -37.40
N GLU A 313 23.50 -18.10 -38.46
CA GLU A 313 23.00 -18.23 -39.86
C GLU A 313 22.72 -19.68 -40.30
N ASN A 314 23.25 -20.68 -39.57
CA ASN A 314 23.04 -22.11 -39.84
C ASN A 314 21.92 -22.70 -38.95
N GLY A 315 21.28 -21.86 -38.06
CA GLY A 315 20.21 -22.27 -37.18
C GLY A 315 20.66 -22.95 -35.88
N TYR A 316 21.99 -22.94 -35.60
CA TYR A 316 22.52 -23.43 -34.32
C TYR A 316 22.45 -22.36 -33.23
N ALA A 317 22.18 -22.75 -32.03
CA ALA A 317 22.23 -21.83 -30.91
C ALA A 317 23.60 -21.17 -30.82
N ILE A 318 23.65 -19.83 -30.68
CA ILE A 318 24.90 -19.05 -30.59
C ILE A 318 25.76 -19.50 -29.40
N SER A 319 25.16 -20.25 -28.46
CA SER A 319 25.87 -20.89 -27.37
C SER A 319 25.51 -22.37 -27.33
N GLU A 320 26.46 -23.24 -27.64
CA GLU A 320 26.33 -24.71 -27.53
C GLU A 320 25.97 -25.16 -26.10
N THR A 321 26.14 -24.29 -25.10
CA THR A 321 25.89 -24.57 -23.66
C THR A 321 24.48 -24.23 -23.20
N ILE A 322 23.68 -23.52 -24.00
CA ILE A 322 22.32 -23.12 -23.62
C ILE A 322 21.38 -23.57 -24.73
N MET A 323 20.77 -24.72 -24.56
CA MET A 323 19.73 -25.25 -25.43
C MET A 323 18.38 -25.22 -24.74
N ASP A 324 17.37 -24.72 -25.45
CA ASP A 324 15.94 -24.74 -25.02
C ASP A 324 15.71 -24.22 -23.61
N VAL A 325 16.10 -22.97 -23.37
CA VAL A 325 15.88 -22.32 -22.06
C VAL A 325 14.40 -22.19 -21.82
N GLU A 326 13.98 -22.59 -20.63
CA GLU A 326 12.63 -22.43 -20.13
C GLU A 326 12.59 -21.27 -19.12
N ALA A 327 11.76 -20.26 -19.37
CA ALA A 327 11.49 -19.19 -18.44
C ALA A 327 10.09 -19.38 -17.80
N ARG A 328 10.01 -19.24 -16.48
CA ARG A 328 8.77 -19.46 -15.71
C ARG A 328 8.50 -18.29 -14.78
N ALA A 329 7.29 -17.74 -14.87
CA ALA A 329 6.84 -16.72 -13.93
C ALA A 329 6.13 -17.34 -12.72
N THR A 330 6.34 -16.73 -11.57
CA THR A 330 5.62 -16.98 -10.34
C THR A 330 5.07 -15.66 -9.82
N VAL A 331 3.74 -15.52 -9.83
CA VAL A 331 3.07 -14.30 -9.35
C VAL A 331 2.80 -14.43 -7.87
N MET A 332 3.46 -13.60 -7.05
CA MET A 332 3.30 -13.60 -5.59
C MET A 332 1.91 -13.12 -5.16
N GLY A 333 1.34 -12.13 -5.83
CA GLY A 333 -0.01 -11.64 -5.61
C GLY A 333 -0.33 -11.40 -4.12
N HIS A 334 -1.54 -11.78 -3.71
CA HIS A 334 -2.06 -11.51 -2.35
C HIS A 334 -1.37 -12.27 -1.21
N VAL A 335 -0.49 -13.25 -1.49
CA VAL A 335 0.35 -13.88 -0.45
C VAL A 335 1.19 -12.82 0.29
N GLN A 336 1.57 -11.75 -0.39
CA GLN A 336 2.31 -10.62 0.19
C GLN A 336 1.49 -9.82 1.22
N ARG A 337 0.15 -9.86 1.14
CA ARG A 337 -0.76 -9.10 2.03
C ARG A 337 -1.19 -9.90 3.26
N GLY A 338 -0.99 -11.21 3.26
CA GLY A 338 -1.55 -12.11 4.26
C GLY A 338 -0.58 -12.56 5.33
N GLY A 339 -1.14 -13.25 6.31
CA GLY A 339 -0.40 -13.94 7.36
C GLY A 339 0.13 -13.02 8.46
N SER A 340 0.88 -13.63 9.36
CA SER A 340 1.42 -12.99 10.56
C SER A 340 2.48 -11.94 10.20
N PRO A 341 2.44 -10.72 10.78
CA PRO A 341 3.47 -9.72 10.57
C PRO A 341 4.82 -10.15 11.13
N THR A 342 5.92 -9.71 10.50
CA THR A 342 7.28 -9.90 11.01
C THR A 342 7.46 -9.22 12.37
N ALA A 343 8.53 -9.56 13.09
CA ALA A 343 8.87 -8.90 14.34
C ALA A 343 9.09 -7.39 14.13
N TYR A 344 9.69 -6.99 13.00
CA TYR A 344 9.90 -5.59 12.68
C TYR A 344 8.55 -4.85 12.53
N ASP A 345 7.64 -5.37 11.72
CA ASP A 345 6.32 -4.76 11.53
C ASP A 345 5.51 -4.72 12.83
N ARG A 346 5.57 -5.76 13.68
CA ARG A 346 4.88 -5.74 14.98
C ARG A 346 5.38 -4.61 15.88
N VAL A 347 6.69 -4.40 15.95
CA VAL A 347 7.30 -3.33 16.75
C VAL A 347 6.95 -1.96 16.15
N LEU A 348 7.08 -1.79 14.83
CA LEU A 348 6.74 -0.54 14.14
C LEU A 348 5.27 -0.19 14.32
N CYS A 349 4.36 -1.14 14.12
CA CYS A 349 2.92 -0.99 14.32
C CYS A 349 2.58 -0.57 15.77
N SER A 350 3.24 -1.21 16.75
CA SER A 350 3.05 -0.86 18.16
C SER A 350 3.49 0.57 18.46
N ARG A 351 4.62 0.98 17.88
CA ARG A 351 5.11 2.36 17.98
C ARG A 351 4.14 3.35 17.32
N TYR A 352 3.65 3.05 16.12
CA TYR A 352 2.69 3.90 15.41
C TYR A 352 1.38 4.04 16.17
N GLY A 353 0.78 2.94 16.65
CA GLY A 353 -0.46 2.98 17.42
C GLY A 353 -0.34 3.81 18.70
N LYS A 354 0.77 3.64 19.45
CA LYS A 354 1.07 4.46 20.63
C LYS A 354 1.20 5.94 20.26
N LYS A 355 2.02 6.29 19.26
CA LYS A 355 2.28 7.68 18.86
C LYS A 355 1.00 8.37 18.35
N ALA A 356 0.13 7.65 17.66
CA ALA A 356 -1.14 8.20 17.16
C ALA A 356 -2.03 8.69 18.33
N VAL A 357 -2.15 7.91 19.38
CA VAL A 357 -2.89 8.32 20.57
C VAL A 357 -2.21 9.50 21.27
N GLU A 358 -0.90 9.43 21.49
CA GLU A 358 -0.15 10.49 22.14
C GLU A 358 -0.27 11.83 21.40
N ALA A 359 -0.16 11.81 20.07
CA ALA A 359 -0.30 12.99 19.24
C ALA A 359 -1.70 13.63 19.33
N LEU A 360 -2.76 12.82 19.34
CA LEU A 360 -4.12 13.32 19.59
C LEU A 360 -4.23 14.00 20.97
N MET A 361 -3.65 13.40 22.01
CA MET A 361 -3.66 13.96 23.36
C MET A 361 -2.77 15.19 23.50
N GLU A 362 -1.75 15.35 22.65
CA GLU A 362 -0.94 16.56 22.50
C GLU A 362 -1.69 17.67 21.73
N GLY A 363 -2.90 17.40 21.24
CA GLY A 363 -3.73 18.36 20.49
C GLY A 363 -3.44 18.41 18.98
N LYS A 364 -2.66 17.48 18.45
CA LYS A 364 -2.44 17.34 17.00
C LYS A 364 -3.72 16.89 16.32
N LYS A 365 -4.03 17.50 15.17
CA LYS A 365 -5.27 17.25 14.41
C LYS A 365 -4.98 17.35 12.92
N GLY A 366 -5.40 16.36 12.15
CA GLY A 366 -5.16 16.35 10.71
C GLY A 366 -3.72 15.99 10.34
N ASP A 367 -3.04 15.24 11.21
CA ASP A 367 -1.68 14.75 10.99
C ASP A 367 -1.68 13.23 10.76
N MET A 368 -0.57 12.73 10.23
CA MET A 368 -0.21 11.31 10.16
C MET A 368 1.04 11.06 11.01
N VAL A 369 1.08 9.94 11.73
CA VAL A 369 2.33 9.49 12.37
C VAL A 369 3.32 9.04 11.29
N ALA A 370 4.58 9.39 11.44
CA ALA A 370 5.64 9.10 10.47
C ALA A 370 6.92 8.63 11.14
N LEU A 371 7.65 7.76 10.46
CA LEU A 371 9.01 7.36 10.83
C LEU A 371 10.00 8.25 10.08
N LYS A 372 10.97 8.83 10.80
CA LYS A 372 12.11 9.58 10.26
C LYS A 372 13.41 9.07 10.93
N GLY A 373 14.20 8.33 10.19
CA GLY A 373 15.32 7.56 10.75
C GLY A 373 14.81 6.59 11.81
N SER A 374 15.25 6.73 13.06
CA SER A 374 14.81 5.89 14.18
C SER A 374 13.67 6.49 14.99
N ASN A 375 13.23 7.72 14.70
CA ASN A 375 12.30 8.49 15.52
C ASN A 375 10.91 8.57 14.90
N LEU A 376 9.87 8.56 15.75
CA LEU A 376 8.51 8.86 15.32
C LEU A 376 8.20 10.33 15.49
N THR A 377 7.58 10.89 14.47
CA THR A 377 7.05 12.27 14.42
C THR A 377 5.62 12.25 13.91
N THR A 378 5.04 13.44 13.72
CA THR A 378 3.80 13.63 12.97
C THR A 378 4.03 14.60 11.82
N VAL A 379 3.34 14.38 10.72
CA VAL A 379 3.37 15.20 9.52
C VAL A 379 1.94 15.52 9.13
N SER A 380 1.69 16.73 8.65
CA SER A 380 0.34 17.13 8.22
C SER A 380 -0.18 16.24 7.08
N LEU A 381 -1.45 15.83 7.16
CA LEU A 381 -2.10 15.11 6.06
C LEU A 381 -2.15 15.94 4.77
N GLU A 382 -2.11 17.26 4.84
CA GLU A 382 -1.98 18.13 3.66
C GLU A 382 -0.62 17.98 2.96
N GLU A 383 0.44 17.69 3.72
CA GLU A 383 1.78 17.44 3.16
C GLU A 383 1.88 16.01 2.61
N VAL A 384 1.31 15.02 3.31
CA VAL A 384 1.32 13.62 2.89
C VAL A 384 0.50 13.42 1.61
N ILE A 385 -0.65 14.09 1.52
CA ILE A 385 -1.62 14.00 0.43
C ILE A 385 -1.88 15.41 -0.13
N PRO A 386 -0.93 15.98 -0.89
CA PRO A 386 -1.05 17.35 -1.42
C PRO A 386 -2.09 17.49 -2.54
N SER A 387 -2.47 16.40 -3.19
CA SER A 387 -3.39 16.39 -4.33
C SER A 387 -4.60 15.48 -4.12
N ASP A 388 -5.71 15.80 -4.77
CA ASP A 388 -6.88 14.91 -4.88
C ASP A 388 -6.69 13.84 -5.97
N ASP A 389 -5.67 13.97 -6.80
CA ASP A 389 -5.21 12.94 -7.72
C ASP A 389 -4.30 11.95 -6.98
N MET A 390 -4.83 10.75 -6.73
CA MET A 390 -4.11 9.69 -6.01
C MET A 390 -2.82 9.26 -6.71
N HIS A 391 -2.75 9.39 -8.05
CA HIS A 391 -1.55 9.03 -8.83
C HIS A 391 -0.38 10.00 -8.65
N SER A 392 -0.63 11.21 -8.16
CA SER A 392 0.40 12.22 -7.92
C SER A 392 0.97 12.20 -6.49
N ASN A 393 0.42 11.37 -5.61
CA ASN A 393 0.75 11.38 -4.18
C ASN A 393 1.71 10.25 -3.77
N PHE A 394 2.14 9.37 -4.68
CA PHE A 394 3.01 8.25 -4.32
C PHE A 394 4.49 8.65 -4.29
N ARG A 395 5.26 7.93 -3.46
CA ARG A 395 6.71 8.05 -3.36
C ARG A 395 7.36 6.98 -4.24
N PRO A 396 7.99 7.36 -5.37
CA PRO A 396 8.72 6.42 -6.21
C PRO A 396 10.03 5.96 -5.52
N VAL A 397 10.63 4.90 -6.07
CA VAL A 397 12.02 4.53 -5.76
C VAL A 397 12.95 5.66 -6.25
N ASP A 398 13.90 6.05 -5.41
CA ASP A 398 14.97 6.95 -5.83
C ASP A 398 15.97 6.18 -6.71
N VAL A 399 15.90 6.42 -8.02
CA VAL A 399 16.75 5.74 -9.01
C VAL A 399 18.24 6.09 -8.89
N ASN A 400 18.57 7.17 -8.19
CA ASN A 400 19.93 7.57 -7.87
C ASN A 400 20.29 7.29 -6.40
N GLY A 401 19.41 6.65 -5.66
CA GLY A 401 19.58 6.34 -4.25
C GLY A 401 20.51 5.16 -3.99
N GLU A 402 20.98 5.08 -2.75
CA GLU A 402 21.94 4.08 -2.27
C GLU A 402 21.54 2.63 -2.63
N LEU A 403 20.26 2.26 -2.53
CA LEU A 403 19.81 0.88 -2.79
C LEU A 403 19.93 0.49 -4.27
N VAL A 404 19.66 1.41 -5.20
CA VAL A 404 19.85 1.17 -6.63
C VAL A 404 21.35 1.08 -6.95
N GLU A 405 22.17 1.94 -6.35
CA GLU A 405 23.62 1.87 -6.46
C GLU A 405 24.17 0.55 -5.90
N LEU A 406 23.71 0.13 -4.71
CA LEU A 406 24.06 -1.16 -4.10
C LEU A 406 23.73 -2.32 -5.05
N ALA A 407 22.51 -2.37 -5.58
CA ALA A 407 22.09 -3.42 -6.50
C ALA A 407 23.01 -3.49 -7.73
N ARG A 408 23.30 -2.35 -8.37
CA ARG A 408 24.21 -2.27 -9.51
C ARG A 408 25.64 -2.71 -9.16
N THR A 409 26.17 -2.25 -8.03
CA THR A 409 27.52 -2.57 -7.56
C THR A 409 27.68 -4.06 -7.24
N THR A 410 26.61 -4.71 -6.77
CA THR A 410 26.58 -6.15 -6.52
C THR A 410 26.28 -6.99 -7.76
N GLY A 411 26.18 -6.37 -8.93
CA GLY A 411 26.02 -7.04 -10.22
C GLY A 411 24.58 -7.30 -10.65
N ILE A 412 23.60 -6.74 -9.96
CA ILE A 412 22.20 -6.84 -10.35
C ILE A 412 21.91 -5.86 -11.49
N SER A 413 21.27 -6.33 -12.56
CA SER A 413 20.88 -5.51 -13.72
C SER A 413 19.45 -4.98 -13.53
N PHE A 414 19.22 -3.74 -13.99
CA PHE A 414 17.87 -3.19 -14.16
C PHE A 414 17.41 -3.24 -15.63
N GLY A 415 18.21 -3.83 -16.51
CA GLY A 415 17.89 -3.93 -17.93
C GLY A 415 18.13 -2.63 -18.72
N ASP A 416 18.76 -1.63 -18.14
CA ASP A 416 18.97 -0.30 -18.75
C ASP A 416 20.40 -0.07 -19.24
N LYS A 417 21.36 -0.93 -18.86
CA LYS A 417 22.79 -0.82 -19.21
C LYS A 417 23.41 -2.18 -19.47
#